data_717f1d855d3a3a3cea919d19944164a9
#
_entry.id   717f1d855d3a3a3cea919d19944164a9
#
_cell.length_a   1.000
_cell.length_b   1.000
_cell.length_c   1.000
_cell.angle_alpha   90.00
_cell.angle_beta   90.00
_cell.angle_gamma   90.00
#
_symmetry.space_group_name_H-M   'P 1'
#
loop_
_entity.id
_entity.type
_entity.pdbx_description
1 polymer ?
#
loop_
_entity_poly.entity_id
_entity_poly.type
_entity_poly.pdbx_seq_one_letter_code
_entity_poly.pdbx_strand_id
1 'polypeptide(L)'
;MRDPWRAAVVFRAMRKALMVPLTIKIRGGWDDQTLNAVEIARMAEDEGVNAITVHPRTRSQQFSGRAPWDIIADVVAAVGIPVTGNGDVRSRDDAIAMKGATGCSAVMIGRGALGAPWVFCATPPDPAERARIIGRHCALIQQHLPERAALLQLKKHLAWYSSGRPFGARLRPTLFAASTAEHVQALFWEHWDGTS
;
A
#
# COMPACT_ATOMS: atom_id res chain seq x y z
N MET A 1 18.80 6.30 -4.10
CA MET A 1 18.08 7.25 -4.94
C MET A 1 18.94 8.50 -5.26
N ARG A 2 18.85 9.61 -4.56
CA ARG A 2 19.69 10.81 -4.89
C ARG A 2 21.17 10.63 -4.57
N ASP A 3 21.46 9.92 -3.49
CA ASP A 3 22.81 9.71 -2.98
C ASP A 3 22.93 8.22 -2.57
N PRO A 4 23.40 7.34 -3.46
CA PRO A 4 23.60 5.93 -3.19
C PRO A 4 24.60 5.68 -2.07
N TRP A 5 25.70 6.43 -2.06
CA TRP A 5 26.74 6.31 -1.03
C TRP A 5 26.19 6.54 0.39
N ARG A 6 25.43 7.60 0.55
CA ARG A 6 24.79 7.90 1.83
C ARG A 6 23.79 6.81 2.25
N ALA A 7 23.08 6.21 1.28
CA ALA A 7 22.20 5.08 1.56
C ALA A 7 22.98 3.85 2.08
N ALA A 8 24.14 3.54 1.48
CA ALA A 8 25.01 2.45 1.93
C ALA A 8 25.46 2.66 3.38
N VAL A 9 25.91 3.86 3.72
CA VAL A 9 26.33 4.21 5.09
C VAL A 9 25.18 3.99 6.08
N VAL A 10 23.95 4.36 5.71
CA VAL A 10 22.75 4.14 6.55
C VAL A 10 22.46 2.66 6.70
N PHE A 11 22.45 1.87 5.61
CA PHE A 11 22.18 0.43 5.66
C PHE A 11 23.20 -0.30 6.53
N ARG A 12 24.47 -0.01 6.37
CA ARG A 12 25.55 -0.57 7.18
C ARG A 12 25.40 -0.25 8.67
N ALA A 13 25.09 1.02 8.99
CA ALA A 13 24.87 1.45 10.37
C ALA A 13 23.66 0.74 11.00
N MET A 14 22.55 0.64 10.25
CA MET A 14 21.34 -0.07 10.69
C MET A 14 21.61 -1.56 10.86
N ARG A 15 22.29 -2.22 9.88
CA ARG A 15 22.60 -3.64 9.98
C ARG A 15 23.48 -3.95 11.18
N LYS A 16 24.44 -3.11 11.48
CA LYS A 16 25.33 -3.27 12.66
C LYS A 16 24.57 -3.14 13.99
N ALA A 17 23.54 -2.31 14.04
CA ALA A 17 22.75 -2.06 15.26
C ALA A 17 21.59 -3.05 15.46
N LEU A 18 21.16 -3.77 14.42
CA LEU A 18 19.97 -4.63 14.47
C LEU A 18 20.35 -6.11 14.55
N MET A 19 19.68 -6.87 15.44
CA MET A 19 19.76 -8.32 15.49
C MET A 19 18.61 -9.02 14.74
N VAL A 20 17.61 -8.26 14.31
CA VAL A 20 16.44 -8.74 13.54
C VAL A 20 16.66 -8.52 12.03
N PRO A 21 15.90 -9.20 11.15
CA PRO A 21 15.98 -8.95 9.71
C PRO A 21 15.77 -7.47 9.37
N LEU A 22 16.64 -6.93 8.51
CA LEU A 22 16.54 -5.59 7.97
C LEU A 22 15.92 -5.65 6.58
N THR A 23 14.81 -4.95 6.38
CA THR A 23 14.19 -4.80 5.06
C THR A 23 14.12 -3.34 4.66
N ILE A 24 14.17 -3.07 3.37
CA ILE A 24 14.06 -1.70 2.85
C ILE A 24 12.94 -1.60 1.82
N LYS A 25 12.41 -0.39 1.66
CA LYS A 25 11.50 -0.06 0.56
C LYS A 25 12.11 1.07 -0.27
N ILE A 26 12.22 0.85 -1.59
CA ILE A 26 12.81 1.79 -2.53
C ILE A 26 11.84 2.18 -3.65
N ARG A 27 12.20 3.22 -4.41
CA ARG A 27 11.57 3.60 -5.68
C ARG A 27 12.48 3.24 -6.86
N GLY A 28 11.96 3.36 -8.11
CA GLY A 28 12.73 3.13 -9.34
C GLY A 28 13.94 4.08 -9.50
N GLY A 29 13.81 5.31 -8.99
CA GLY A 29 14.83 6.35 -9.05
C GLY A 29 14.33 7.65 -8.42
N TRP A 30 15.11 8.71 -8.57
CA TRP A 30 14.66 10.07 -8.20
C TRP A 30 13.75 10.65 -9.29
N ASP A 31 14.19 10.59 -10.54
CA ASP A 31 13.50 10.99 -11.78
C ASP A 31 13.85 10.02 -12.91
N ASP A 32 13.33 10.26 -14.10
CA ASP A 32 13.47 9.36 -15.22
C ASP A 32 14.92 9.31 -15.79
N GLN A 33 15.75 10.32 -15.47
CA GLN A 33 17.16 10.36 -15.85
C GLN A 33 18.06 9.68 -14.82
N THR A 34 17.56 9.44 -13.61
CA THR A 34 18.34 8.87 -12.50
C THR A 34 17.68 7.59 -11.97
N LEU A 35 17.33 6.67 -12.87
CA LEU A 35 16.87 5.33 -12.51
C LEU A 35 18.04 4.53 -11.93
N ASN A 36 17.95 4.13 -10.66
CA ASN A 36 19.04 3.43 -9.98
C ASN A 36 18.55 2.37 -8.98
N ALA A 37 17.36 1.82 -9.21
CA ALA A 37 16.81 0.77 -8.33
C ALA A 37 17.71 -0.45 -8.22
N VAL A 38 18.29 -0.90 -9.36
CA VAL A 38 19.21 -2.04 -9.41
C VAL A 38 20.51 -1.77 -8.65
N GLU A 39 21.11 -0.60 -8.83
CA GLU A 39 22.30 -0.18 -8.09
C GLU A 39 22.09 -0.19 -6.59
N ILE A 40 20.98 0.45 -6.15
CA ILE A 40 20.60 0.52 -4.73
C ILE A 40 20.30 -0.88 -4.17
N ALA A 41 19.68 -1.76 -4.96
CA ALA A 41 19.34 -3.11 -4.53
C ALA A 41 20.60 -3.97 -4.29
N ARG A 42 21.57 -3.96 -5.22
CA ARG A 42 22.86 -4.65 -5.05
C ARG A 42 23.62 -4.14 -3.84
N MET A 43 23.73 -2.83 -3.73
CA MET A 43 24.39 -2.20 -2.59
C MET A 43 23.70 -2.55 -1.26
N ALA A 44 22.35 -2.60 -1.22
CA ALA A 44 21.62 -2.98 -0.03
C ALA A 44 21.88 -4.44 0.38
N GLU A 45 21.96 -5.35 -0.60
CA GLU A 45 22.33 -6.75 -0.38
C GLU A 45 23.75 -6.87 0.19
N ASP A 46 24.73 -6.16 -0.41
CA ASP A 46 26.11 -6.12 0.05
C ASP A 46 26.24 -5.60 1.50
N GLU A 47 25.38 -4.67 1.91
CA GLU A 47 25.31 -4.13 3.26
C GLU A 47 24.45 -4.98 4.22
N GLY A 48 24.01 -6.18 3.80
CA GLY A 48 23.31 -7.15 4.64
C GLY A 48 21.82 -6.88 4.85
N VAL A 49 21.16 -6.20 3.92
CA VAL A 49 19.69 -6.13 3.86
C VAL A 49 19.14 -7.50 3.50
N ASN A 50 18.05 -7.92 4.16
CA ASN A 50 17.50 -9.26 4.02
C ASN A 50 16.36 -9.36 2.99
N ALA A 51 15.68 -8.27 2.66
CA ALA A 51 14.67 -8.22 1.61
C ALA A 51 14.41 -6.78 1.15
N ILE A 52 13.94 -6.63 -0.09
CA ILE A 52 13.70 -5.32 -0.71
C ILE A 52 12.27 -5.25 -1.25
N THR A 53 11.57 -4.17 -0.94
CA THR A 53 10.32 -3.81 -1.63
C THR A 53 10.60 -2.74 -2.67
N VAL A 54 10.20 -2.97 -3.91
CA VAL A 54 10.41 -2.05 -5.04
C VAL A 54 9.09 -1.46 -5.51
N HIS A 55 8.94 -0.14 -5.44
CA HIS A 55 7.92 0.61 -6.16
C HIS A 55 8.58 1.24 -7.39
N PRO A 56 8.26 0.81 -8.63
CA PRO A 56 9.10 1.09 -9.79
C PRO A 56 9.00 2.54 -10.29
N ARG A 57 7.93 3.27 -9.92
CA ARG A 57 7.86 4.72 -10.23
C ARG A 57 8.97 5.49 -9.53
N THR A 58 9.47 6.53 -10.18
CA THR A 58 10.41 7.47 -9.60
C THR A 58 9.75 8.35 -8.51
N ARG A 59 10.56 9.08 -7.77
CA ARG A 59 10.04 10.03 -6.78
C ARG A 59 9.29 11.18 -7.45
N SER A 60 9.77 11.67 -8.59
CA SER A 60 9.13 12.77 -9.34
C SER A 60 7.83 12.37 -10.01
N GLN A 61 7.70 11.13 -10.50
CA GLN A 61 6.45 10.61 -11.05
C GLN A 61 5.33 10.49 -10.01
N GLN A 62 5.65 10.36 -8.74
CA GLN A 62 4.67 10.13 -7.66
C GLN A 62 3.74 8.94 -7.95
N PHE A 63 2.55 9.21 -8.52
CA PHE A 63 1.53 8.21 -8.88
C PHE A 63 1.02 8.36 -10.31
N SER A 64 1.61 9.27 -11.10
CA SER A 64 1.22 9.49 -12.48
C SER A 64 1.66 8.33 -13.40
N GLY A 65 0.94 8.15 -14.50
CA GLY A 65 1.20 7.10 -15.47
C GLY A 65 1.00 5.68 -14.92
N ARG A 66 1.51 4.69 -15.63
CA ARG A 66 1.54 3.27 -15.23
C ARG A 66 2.85 2.94 -14.52
N ALA A 67 2.81 2.09 -13.51
CA ALA A 67 4.01 1.60 -12.84
C ALA A 67 4.81 0.67 -13.78
N PRO A 68 6.07 0.99 -14.12
CA PRO A 68 6.89 0.19 -15.05
C PRO A 68 7.44 -1.05 -14.32
N TRP A 69 6.73 -2.19 -14.41
CA TRP A 69 7.06 -3.41 -13.69
C TRP A 69 8.37 -4.06 -14.15
N ASP A 70 8.88 -3.73 -15.34
CA ASP A 70 10.19 -4.11 -15.84
C ASP A 70 11.32 -3.74 -14.87
N ILE A 71 11.27 -2.59 -14.23
CA ILE A 71 12.23 -2.20 -13.18
C ILE A 71 12.22 -3.17 -11.99
N ILE A 72 11.05 -3.77 -11.67
CA ILE A 72 10.99 -4.80 -10.61
C ILE A 72 11.69 -6.07 -11.10
N ALA A 73 11.44 -6.48 -12.35
CA ALA A 73 12.09 -7.65 -12.95
C ALA A 73 13.61 -7.49 -12.99
N ASP A 74 14.10 -6.31 -13.37
CA ASP A 74 15.53 -6.00 -13.40
C ASP A 74 16.16 -6.12 -12.00
N VAL A 75 15.48 -5.66 -10.95
CA VAL A 75 15.95 -5.82 -9.57
C VAL A 75 15.93 -7.29 -9.15
N VAL A 76 14.87 -8.04 -9.49
CA VAL A 76 14.79 -9.49 -9.20
C VAL A 76 15.96 -10.25 -9.84
N ALA A 77 16.31 -9.92 -11.09
CA ALA A 77 17.43 -10.53 -11.78
C ALA A 77 18.82 -10.13 -11.22
N ALA A 78 18.89 -9.04 -10.47
CA ALA A 78 20.14 -8.43 -10.03
C ALA A 78 20.60 -8.84 -8.63
N VAL A 79 19.69 -9.35 -7.77
CA VAL A 79 19.97 -9.69 -6.35
C VAL A 79 19.49 -11.09 -6.00
N GLY A 80 20.13 -11.71 -5.02
CA GLY A 80 19.75 -13.03 -4.47
C GLY A 80 18.75 -12.96 -3.30
N ILE A 81 18.57 -11.78 -2.70
CA ILE A 81 17.62 -11.60 -1.59
C ILE A 81 16.18 -11.43 -2.12
N PRO A 82 15.15 -11.80 -1.32
CA PRO A 82 13.76 -11.69 -1.72
C PRO A 82 13.36 -10.26 -2.12
N VAL A 83 12.70 -10.15 -3.29
CA VAL A 83 12.16 -8.89 -3.79
C VAL A 83 10.63 -8.92 -3.72
N THR A 84 10.03 -7.89 -3.13
CA THR A 84 8.59 -7.65 -3.10
C THR A 84 8.24 -6.56 -4.13
N GLY A 85 7.39 -6.89 -5.11
CA GLY A 85 6.89 -5.94 -6.09
C GLY A 85 5.77 -5.07 -5.52
N ASN A 86 5.72 -3.79 -5.89
CA ASN A 86 4.68 -2.84 -5.49
C ASN A 86 4.35 -1.89 -6.65
N GLY A 87 3.10 -1.50 -6.80
CA GLY A 87 2.64 -0.50 -7.77
C GLY A 87 1.51 -0.99 -8.65
N ASP A 88 0.40 -0.24 -8.64
CA ASP A 88 -0.81 -0.44 -9.43
C ASP A 88 -1.51 -1.80 -9.25
N VAL A 89 -1.29 -2.47 -8.14
CA VAL A 89 -1.99 -3.70 -7.77
C VAL A 89 -3.26 -3.33 -7.01
N ARG A 90 -4.41 -3.70 -7.56
CA ARG A 90 -5.76 -3.41 -7.02
C ARG A 90 -6.60 -4.66 -6.80
N SER A 91 -6.17 -5.78 -7.36
CA SER A 91 -6.84 -7.07 -7.28
C SER A 91 -5.84 -8.20 -7.04
N ARG A 92 -6.38 -9.37 -6.76
CA ARG A 92 -5.58 -10.61 -6.71
C ARG A 92 -4.98 -10.95 -8.07
N ASP A 93 -5.72 -10.72 -9.15
CA ASP A 93 -5.25 -11.00 -10.51
C ASP A 93 -4.09 -10.08 -10.89
N ASP A 94 -4.14 -8.79 -10.50
CA ASP A 94 -3.00 -7.90 -10.67
C ASP A 94 -1.75 -8.40 -9.91
N ALA A 95 -1.95 -8.95 -8.70
CA ALA A 95 -0.85 -9.51 -7.92
C ALA A 95 -0.24 -10.76 -8.58
N ILE A 96 -1.08 -11.63 -9.14
CA ILE A 96 -0.65 -12.81 -9.91
C ILE A 96 0.09 -12.37 -11.17
N ALA A 97 -0.46 -11.40 -11.90
CA ALA A 97 0.15 -10.85 -13.10
C ALA A 97 1.52 -10.21 -12.80
N MET A 98 1.65 -9.43 -11.72
CA MET A 98 2.92 -8.85 -11.30
C MET A 98 3.94 -9.95 -11.00
N LYS A 99 3.58 -10.98 -10.23
CA LYS A 99 4.50 -12.10 -9.95
C LYS A 99 4.94 -12.83 -11.21
N GLY A 100 4.01 -13.09 -12.13
CA GLY A 100 4.31 -13.74 -13.41
C GLY A 100 5.22 -12.90 -14.30
N ALA A 101 5.00 -11.59 -14.36
CA ALA A 101 5.77 -10.67 -15.20
C ALA A 101 7.16 -10.34 -14.63
N THR A 102 7.34 -10.37 -13.32
CA THR A 102 8.58 -9.86 -12.69
C THR A 102 9.40 -10.93 -11.97
N GLY A 103 8.81 -12.07 -11.65
CA GLY A 103 9.44 -13.10 -10.82
C GLY A 103 9.59 -12.73 -9.35
N CYS A 104 8.99 -11.63 -8.88
CA CYS A 104 9.10 -11.20 -7.48
C CYS A 104 8.53 -12.23 -6.50
N SER A 105 9.16 -12.37 -5.34
CA SER A 105 8.79 -13.35 -4.30
C SER A 105 7.42 -13.05 -3.68
N ALA A 106 7.09 -11.77 -3.51
CA ALA A 106 5.85 -11.30 -2.92
C ALA A 106 5.35 -10.02 -3.61
N VAL A 107 4.09 -9.66 -3.35
CA VAL A 107 3.48 -8.42 -3.86
C VAL A 107 2.92 -7.60 -2.70
N MET A 108 3.28 -6.33 -2.66
CA MET A 108 2.74 -5.36 -1.72
C MET A 108 1.57 -4.62 -2.36
N ILE A 109 0.41 -4.70 -1.72
CA ILE A 109 -0.79 -3.94 -2.09
C ILE A 109 -0.88 -2.71 -1.16
N GLY A 110 -0.88 -1.53 -1.73
CA GLY A 110 -1.04 -0.27 -0.99
C GLY A 110 -2.44 0.28 -1.13
N ARG A 111 -2.62 1.27 -1.98
CA ARG A 111 -3.90 1.96 -2.20
C ARG A 111 -5.04 1.04 -2.64
N GLY A 112 -4.75 -0.09 -3.29
CA GLY A 112 -5.75 -1.08 -3.68
C GLY A 112 -6.50 -1.70 -2.49
N ALA A 113 -5.93 -1.66 -1.28
CA ALA A 113 -6.60 -2.15 -0.07
C ALA A 113 -7.51 -1.11 0.60
N LEU A 114 -7.43 0.17 0.20
CA LEU A 114 -8.26 1.24 0.75
C LEU A 114 -9.70 1.09 0.26
N GLY A 115 -10.61 0.83 1.18
CA GLY A 115 -12.01 0.53 0.89
C GLY A 115 -12.27 -0.91 0.41
N ALA A 116 -11.23 -1.73 0.24
CA ALA A 116 -11.33 -3.12 -0.16
C ALA A 116 -10.26 -4.00 0.52
N PRO A 117 -10.20 -4.09 1.88
CA PRO A 117 -9.18 -4.90 2.56
C PRO A 117 -9.26 -6.39 2.22
N TRP A 118 -10.38 -6.86 1.73
CA TRP A 118 -10.55 -8.22 1.24
C TRP A 118 -9.79 -8.54 -0.07
N VAL A 119 -9.07 -7.56 -0.63
CA VAL A 119 -8.12 -7.80 -1.75
C VAL A 119 -7.05 -8.85 -1.41
N PHE A 120 -6.80 -9.10 -0.12
CA PHE A 120 -5.92 -10.15 0.37
C PHE A 120 -6.59 -11.53 0.49
N CYS A 121 -7.91 -11.61 0.34
CA CYS A 121 -8.63 -12.87 0.42
C CYS A 121 -8.58 -13.64 -0.90
N ALA A 122 -8.52 -14.97 -0.83
CA ALA A 122 -8.61 -15.83 -2.01
C ALA A 122 -9.97 -15.71 -2.70
N THR A 123 -11.03 -15.62 -1.90
CA THR A 123 -12.41 -15.38 -2.35
C THR A 123 -12.91 -14.10 -1.68
N PRO A 124 -13.46 -13.15 -2.45
CA PRO A 124 -14.06 -11.96 -1.86
C PRO A 124 -15.18 -12.35 -0.87
N PRO A 125 -15.27 -11.70 0.31
CA PRO A 125 -16.32 -11.96 1.27
C PRO A 125 -17.69 -11.53 0.72
N ASP A 126 -18.74 -12.19 1.20
CA ASP A 126 -20.11 -11.79 0.92
C ASP A 126 -20.47 -10.43 1.53
N PRO A 127 -21.62 -9.84 1.15
CA PRO A 127 -22.02 -8.52 1.64
C PRO A 127 -22.13 -8.41 3.17
N ALA A 128 -22.61 -9.45 3.85
CA ALA A 128 -22.78 -9.47 5.31
C ALA A 128 -21.40 -9.48 5.99
N GLU A 129 -20.48 -10.30 5.48
CA GLU A 129 -19.10 -10.35 5.97
C GLU A 129 -18.34 -9.04 5.72
N ARG A 130 -18.55 -8.38 4.57
CA ARG A 130 -17.99 -7.05 4.31
C ARG A 130 -18.49 -6.03 5.33
N ALA A 131 -19.80 -6.01 5.64
CA ALA A 131 -20.36 -5.13 6.67
C ALA A 131 -19.72 -5.41 8.03
N ARG A 132 -19.52 -6.68 8.40
CA ARG A 132 -18.86 -7.06 9.66
C ARG A 132 -17.40 -6.57 9.72
N ILE A 133 -16.65 -6.72 8.63
CA ILE A 133 -15.27 -6.24 8.53
C ILE A 133 -15.21 -4.72 8.69
N ILE A 134 -16.09 -3.97 8.01
CA ILE A 134 -16.16 -2.51 8.11
C ILE A 134 -16.51 -2.08 9.54
N GLY A 135 -17.54 -2.70 10.14
CA GLY A 135 -17.93 -2.40 11.52
C GLY A 135 -16.80 -2.65 12.50
N ARG A 136 -16.10 -3.79 12.38
CA ARG A 136 -14.91 -4.07 13.20
C ARG A 136 -13.80 -3.03 13.00
N HIS A 137 -13.54 -2.61 11.77
CA HIS A 137 -12.53 -1.58 11.49
C HIS A 137 -12.91 -0.25 12.15
N CYS A 138 -14.17 0.17 12.08
CA CYS A 138 -14.65 1.37 12.75
C CYS A 138 -14.49 1.28 14.28
N ALA A 139 -14.85 0.15 14.88
CA ALA A 139 -14.68 -0.08 16.31
C ALA A 139 -13.21 0.00 16.75
N LEU A 140 -12.30 -0.62 16.00
CA LEU A 140 -10.86 -0.55 16.28
C LEU A 140 -10.30 0.87 16.15
N ILE A 141 -10.73 1.64 15.16
CA ILE A 141 -10.36 3.06 15.04
C ILE A 141 -10.74 3.83 16.31
N GLN A 142 -11.99 3.66 16.79
CA GLN A 142 -12.47 4.34 17.99
C GLN A 142 -11.78 3.86 19.27
N GLN A 143 -11.46 2.57 19.35
CA GLN A 143 -10.78 1.98 20.51
C GLN A 143 -9.33 2.47 20.66
N HIS A 144 -8.61 2.64 19.53
CA HIS A 144 -7.15 2.86 19.56
C HIS A 144 -6.72 4.29 19.26
N LEU A 145 -7.62 5.16 18.83
CA LEU A 145 -7.28 6.55 18.50
C LEU A 145 -8.04 7.54 19.39
N PRO A 146 -7.41 8.68 19.74
CA PRO A 146 -8.13 9.79 20.36
C PRO A 146 -9.30 10.25 19.49
N GLU A 147 -10.39 10.72 20.11
CA GLU A 147 -11.66 11.05 19.48
C GLU A 147 -11.52 11.87 18.17
N ARG A 148 -10.76 12.97 18.20
CA ARG A 148 -10.52 13.81 17.01
C ARG A 148 -9.83 13.04 15.87
N ALA A 149 -8.85 12.20 16.19
CA ALA A 149 -8.14 11.40 15.21
C ALA A 149 -9.04 10.27 14.69
N ALA A 150 -9.79 9.62 15.56
CA ALA A 150 -10.76 8.60 15.20
C ALA A 150 -11.80 9.13 14.21
N LEU A 151 -12.40 10.28 14.48
CA LEU A 151 -13.35 10.92 13.57
C LEU A 151 -12.75 11.18 12.18
N LEU A 152 -11.51 11.70 12.11
CA LEU A 152 -10.84 11.93 10.83
C LEU A 152 -10.56 10.63 10.05
N GLN A 153 -10.17 9.57 10.76
CA GLN A 153 -9.94 8.27 10.13
C GLN A 153 -11.25 7.62 9.67
N LEU A 154 -12.30 7.67 10.48
CA LEU A 154 -13.62 7.17 10.09
C LEU A 154 -14.12 7.84 8.81
N LYS A 155 -14.10 9.18 8.72
CA LYS A 155 -14.46 9.92 7.50
C LYS A 155 -13.70 9.42 6.27
N LYS A 156 -12.40 9.26 6.38
CA LYS A 156 -11.55 8.80 5.27
C LYS A 156 -11.87 7.37 4.86
N HIS A 157 -11.92 6.45 5.83
CA HIS A 157 -12.12 5.03 5.54
C HIS A 157 -13.53 4.74 5.03
N LEU A 158 -14.56 5.34 5.61
CA LEU A 158 -15.93 5.18 5.14
C LEU A 158 -16.13 5.78 3.74
N ALA A 159 -15.45 6.91 3.42
CA ALA A 159 -15.43 7.43 2.06
C ALA A 159 -14.72 6.49 1.08
N TRP A 160 -13.68 5.76 1.49
CA TRP A 160 -13.06 4.74 0.64
C TRP A 160 -13.95 3.51 0.47
N TYR A 161 -14.61 3.03 1.51
CA TYR A 161 -15.58 1.93 1.41
C TYR A 161 -16.79 2.27 0.51
N SER A 162 -17.12 3.56 0.38
CA SER A 162 -18.17 4.05 -0.52
C SER A 162 -17.68 4.25 -1.97
N SER A 163 -16.38 4.17 -2.22
CA SER A 163 -15.81 4.45 -3.55
C SER A 163 -16.25 3.37 -4.56
N GLY A 164 -16.62 3.82 -5.76
CA GLY A 164 -17.12 2.92 -6.82
C GLY A 164 -18.60 2.52 -6.69
N ARG A 165 -19.28 2.93 -5.61
CA ARG A 165 -20.71 2.69 -5.43
C ARG A 165 -21.55 3.82 -6.03
N PRO A 166 -22.80 3.54 -6.45
CA PRO A 166 -23.67 4.55 -7.08
C PRO A 166 -23.90 5.79 -6.20
N PHE A 167 -23.95 5.63 -4.88
CA PHE A 167 -24.14 6.70 -3.91
C PHE A 167 -22.83 7.36 -3.46
N GLY A 168 -21.67 6.74 -3.70
CA GLY A 168 -20.40 7.11 -3.08
C GLY A 168 -19.97 8.57 -3.31
N ALA A 169 -20.16 9.07 -4.54
CA ALA A 169 -19.81 10.44 -4.85
C ALA A 169 -20.67 11.47 -4.09
N ARG A 170 -21.97 11.19 -3.88
CA ARG A 170 -22.91 12.04 -3.12
C ARG A 170 -22.69 11.94 -1.61
N LEU A 171 -22.39 10.74 -1.12
CA LEU A 171 -22.18 10.49 0.31
C LEU A 171 -20.88 11.14 0.83
N ARG A 172 -19.84 11.22 0.01
CA ARG A 172 -18.54 11.73 0.43
C ARG A 172 -18.57 13.12 1.09
N PRO A 173 -19.17 14.17 0.50
CA PRO A 173 -19.26 15.48 1.17
C PRO A 173 -19.96 15.42 2.53
N THR A 174 -21.04 14.63 2.62
CA THR A 174 -21.84 14.47 3.84
C THR A 174 -21.02 13.78 4.95
N LEU A 175 -20.27 12.72 4.63
CA LEU A 175 -19.36 12.09 5.58
C LEU A 175 -18.31 13.08 6.11
N PHE A 176 -17.74 13.92 5.24
CA PHE A 176 -16.73 14.90 5.66
C PHE A 176 -17.33 16.06 6.48
N ALA A 177 -18.61 16.38 6.33
CA ALA A 177 -19.33 17.39 7.11
C ALA A 177 -19.72 16.90 8.51
N ALA A 178 -19.85 15.60 8.74
CA ALA A 178 -20.23 15.04 10.04
C ALA A 178 -19.27 15.51 11.14
N SER A 179 -19.78 15.81 12.33
CA SER A 179 -19.00 16.34 13.46
C SER A 179 -18.66 15.30 14.53
N THR A 180 -19.33 14.12 14.52
CA THR A 180 -19.08 13.04 15.49
C THR A 180 -18.89 11.70 14.82
N ALA A 181 -18.26 10.75 15.54
CA ALA A 181 -18.02 9.39 15.08
C ALA A 181 -19.33 8.62 14.84
N GLU A 182 -20.32 8.83 15.68
CA GLU A 182 -21.66 8.23 15.58
C GLU A 182 -22.36 8.71 14.32
N HIS A 183 -22.33 10.03 14.08
CA HIS A 183 -23.00 10.63 12.92
C HIS A 183 -22.39 10.16 11.60
N VAL A 184 -21.06 10.13 11.48
CA VAL A 184 -20.42 9.64 10.24
C VAL A 184 -20.72 8.18 9.95
N GLN A 185 -20.80 7.33 10.99
CA GLN A 185 -21.17 5.93 10.84
C GLN A 185 -22.65 5.76 10.48
N ALA A 186 -23.55 6.49 11.12
CA ALA A 186 -24.99 6.46 10.79
C ALA A 186 -25.24 6.81 9.32
N LEU A 187 -24.64 7.90 8.82
CA LEU A 187 -24.71 8.30 7.41
C LEU A 187 -24.21 7.23 6.46
N PHE A 188 -23.14 6.53 6.83
CA PHE A 188 -22.60 5.44 5.99
C PHE A 188 -23.53 4.25 5.97
N TRP A 189 -24.00 3.76 7.13
CA TRP A 189 -24.84 2.58 7.23
C TRP A 189 -26.24 2.76 6.63
N GLU A 190 -26.77 3.97 6.62
CA GLU A 190 -28.04 4.31 5.94
C GLU A 190 -27.96 4.03 4.42
N HIS A 191 -26.78 4.17 3.83
CA HIS A 191 -26.57 3.99 2.40
C HIS A 191 -25.89 2.64 2.05
N TRP A 192 -25.49 1.86 3.05
CA TRP A 192 -24.83 0.59 2.83
C TRP A 192 -25.84 -0.52 2.56
N ASP A 193 -25.90 -0.97 1.30
CA ASP A 193 -26.78 -2.06 0.85
C ASP A 193 -26.07 -3.41 0.73
N GLY A 194 -24.76 -3.45 0.96
CA GLY A 194 -23.94 -4.65 0.85
C GLY A 194 -23.68 -5.11 -0.60
N THR A 195 -24.32 -4.50 -1.59
CA THR A 195 -24.17 -4.90 -3.01
C THR A 195 -22.97 -4.20 -3.63
N SER A 196 -22.01 -4.96 -4.11
CA SER A 196 -21.03 -4.76 -5.20
C SER A 196 -19.79 -5.61 -5.03
#